data_ab33d301a8088c5e3b1c1c4ff73c04f2
#
_entry.id   ab33d301a8088c5e3b1c1c4ff73c04f2
#
_cell.length_a   1.000
_cell.length_b   1.000
_cell.length_c   1.000
_cell.angle_alpha   90.00
_cell.angle_beta   90.00
_cell.angle_gamma   90.00
#
_symmetry.space_group_name_H-M   'P 1'
#
loop_
_entity.id
_entity.type
_entity.pdbx_description
1 polymer ?
#
loop_
_entity_poly.entity_id
_entity_poly.type
_entity_poly.pdbx_seq_one_letter_code
_entity_poly.pdbx_strand_id
1 'polypeptide(L)'
;MRMQKRIYSSLDIGKFIFACFIPLLHIPFADNNYVWLIQQYLSRLGVPFFFVVSGFLLYQSMNKHGRLVAYVLYSKRVALMLFGWLLIYLPLLYVMMKNDVNILQNLVFKTPAFLWFLTALLVAAIPFCLIRNRMLLLFVSLLLYIWGTFYGGSYQWLSGGVESYEKLFLTTRNGIFFALPLFCIGELGAKTYDNQKNVVMYLLISFILFAGEATYVIHKAALKSDFSMYFTLPIVTYFLVAFFYKLRIDIDTLDIRKYSTAIYVIQFGIISILEKIIKMIGMDLNIGGVIVWILVINSGLVFSYVTKRLKFLSFLI
;
A
#
# COMPACT_ATOMS: atom_id res chain seq x y z
N MET A 1 10.78 -13.21 -33.15
CA MET A 1 9.55 -13.49 -32.37
C MET A 1 9.38 -12.40 -31.32
N ARG A 2 8.49 -11.41 -31.54
CA ARG A 2 8.23 -10.37 -30.52
C ARG A 2 7.57 -11.06 -29.32
N MET A 3 8.28 -11.15 -28.17
CA MET A 3 7.66 -11.61 -26.93
C MET A 3 6.53 -10.63 -26.58
N GLN A 4 5.29 -11.11 -26.70
CA GLN A 4 4.11 -10.35 -26.28
C GLN A 4 4.31 -9.95 -24.81
N LYS A 5 4.22 -8.65 -24.54
CA LYS A 5 4.28 -8.10 -23.18
C LYS A 5 3.07 -8.65 -22.42
N ARG A 6 3.29 -9.61 -21.53
CA ARG A 6 2.19 -10.20 -20.76
C ARG A 6 1.57 -9.08 -19.90
N ILE A 7 0.36 -8.68 -20.25
CA ILE A 7 -0.39 -7.65 -19.53
C ILE A 7 -1.23 -8.37 -18.49
N TYR A 8 -1.10 -7.98 -17.24
CA TYR A 8 -1.90 -8.52 -16.14
C TYR A 8 -3.06 -7.57 -15.86
N SER A 9 -4.01 -7.48 -16.82
CA SER A 9 -5.13 -6.53 -16.79
C SER A 9 -5.96 -6.65 -15.52
N SER A 10 -6.23 -7.86 -15.07
CA SER A 10 -6.98 -8.09 -13.83
C SER A 10 -6.29 -7.60 -12.57
N LEU A 11 -4.94 -7.68 -12.50
CA LEU A 11 -4.19 -7.10 -11.40
C LEU A 11 -4.25 -5.56 -11.41
N ASP A 12 -4.27 -4.94 -12.59
CA ASP A 12 -4.43 -3.49 -12.70
C ASP A 12 -5.83 -3.04 -12.26
N ILE A 13 -6.88 -3.83 -12.59
CA ILE A 13 -8.24 -3.61 -12.08
C ILE A 13 -8.27 -3.74 -10.55
N GLY A 14 -7.66 -4.78 -10.00
CA GLY A 14 -7.55 -4.95 -8.54
C GLY A 14 -6.87 -3.76 -7.87
N LYS A 15 -5.75 -3.27 -8.43
CA LYS A 15 -5.10 -2.04 -7.95
C LYS A 15 -6.03 -0.83 -7.98
N PHE A 16 -6.81 -0.65 -9.04
CA PHE A 16 -7.75 0.46 -9.15
C PHE A 16 -8.85 0.38 -8.07
N ILE A 17 -9.45 -0.79 -7.90
CA ILE A 17 -10.46 -1.02 -6.86
C ILE A 17 -9.89 -0.64 -5.48
N PHE A 18 -8.73 -1.17 -5.12
CA PHE A 18 -8.12 -0.88 -3.82
C PHE A 18 -7.62 0.55 -3.70
N ALA A 19 -7.17 1.19 -4.80
CA ALA A 19 -6.85 2.62 -4.78
C ALA A 19 -8.07 3.48 -4.45
N CYS A 20 -9.28 3.07 -4.83
CA CYS A 20 -10.51 3.76 -4.46
C CYS A 20 -10.88 3.56 -2.97
N PHE A 21 -10.52 2.42 -2.36
CA PHE A 21 -10.81 2.18 -0.94
C PHE A 21 -9.78 2.80 0.02
N ILE A 22 -8.51 2.92 -0.36
CA ILE A 22 -7.46 3.47 0.53
C ILE A 22 -7.79 4.86 1.09
N PRO A 23 -8.33 5.83 0.33
CA PRO A 23 -8.66 7.16 0.88
C PRO A 23 -9.64 7.10 2.05
N LEU A 24 -10.55 6.11 2.10
CA LEU A 24 -11.49 5.95 3.21
C LEU A 24 -10.80 5.81 4.57
N LEU A 25 -9.58 5.24 4.62
CA LEU A 25 -8.80 5.12 5.88
C LEU A 25 -8.39 6.48 6.46
N HIS A 26 -8.39 7.51 5.65
CA HIS A 26 -7.85 8.83 5.97
C HIS A 26 -8.92 9.91 6.07
N ILE A 27 -10.14 9.61 5.67
CA ILE A 27 -11.27 10.54 5.72
C ILE A 27 -11.98 10.36 7.07
N PRO A 28 -12.18 11.42 7.85
CA PRO A 28 -12.98 11.35 9.06
C PRO A 28 -14.46 11.17 8.71
N PHE A 29 -15.06 10.16 9.29
CA PHE A 29 -16.50 9.95 9.30
C PHE A 29 -16.97 10.06 10.75
N ALA A 30 -18.20 10.50 10.98
CA ALA A 30 -18.85 10.33 12.27
C ALA A 30 -19.12 8.82 12.51
N ASP A 31 -19.57 8.45 13.69
CA ASP A 31 -19.81 7.06 14.09
C ASP A 31 -20.79 6.34 13.15
N ASN A 32 -20.28 5.93 11.98
CA ASN A 32 -20.99 5.19 10.95
C ASN A 32 -20.46 3.78 10.86
N ASN A 33 -21.19 2.82 11.41
CA ASN A 33 -20.80 1.43 11.49
C ASN A 33 -20.47 0.80 10.13
N TYR A 34 -21.19 1.14 9.05
CA TYR A 34 -20.93 0.57 7.71
C TYR A 34 -19.62 1.08 7.12
N VAL A 35 -19.38 2.40 7.20
CA VAL A 35 -18.11 2.98 6.70
C VAL A 35 -16.94 2.44 7.52
N TRP A 36 -17.11 2.34 8.83
CA TRP A 36 -16.11 1.77 9.72
C TRP A 36 -15.76 0.31 9.37
N LEU A 37 -16.76 -0.54 9.06
CA LEU A 37 -16.53 -1.89 8.59
C LEU A 37 -15.72 -1.90 7.29
N ILE A 38 -16.07 -1.06 6.31
CA ILE A 38 -15.32 -0.94 5.06
C ILE A 38 -13.87 -0.50 5.33
N GLN A 39 -13.67 0.48 6.21
CA GLN A 39 -12.33 0.95 6.60
C GLN A 39 -11.49 -0.17 7.21
N GLN A 40 -12.03 -0.90 8.19
CA GLN A 40 -11.25 -1.88 8.95
C GLN A 40 -11.02 -3.20 8.21
N TYR A 41 -11.90 -3.61 7.31
CA TYR A 41 -11.78 -4.90 6.62
C TYR A 41 -11.35 -4.76 5.16
N LEU A 42 -11.97 -3.91 4.36
CA LEU A 42 -11.67 -3.84 2.93
C LEU A 42 -10.52 -2.87 2.63
N SER A 43 -10.55 -1.66 3.18
CA SER A 43 -9.52 -0.66 2.89
C SER A 43 -8.14 -1.06 3.41
N ARG A 44 -8.08 -1.84 4.50
CA ARG A 44 -6.84 -2.39 5.05
C ARG A 44 -6.15 -3.39 4.12
N LEU A 45 -6.85 -4.04 3.21
CA LEU A 45 -6.28 -4.93 2.21
C LEU A 45 -5.57 -4.17 1.07
N GLY A 46 -5.84 -2.88 0.90
CA GLY A 46 -5.36 -2.11 -0.24
C GLY A 46 -3.83 -2.06 -0.33
N VAL A 47 -3.17 -1.53 0.68
CA VAL A 47 -1.70 -1.39 0.70
C VAL A 47 -0.99 -2.74 0.61
N PRO A 48 -1.38 -3.79 1.37
CA PRO A 48 -0.83 -5.14 1.19
C PRO A 48 -0.99 -5.68 -0.23
N PHE A 49 -2.14 -5.48 -0.86
CA PHE A 49 -2.36 -5.87 -2.25
C PHE A 49 -1.33 -5.23 -3.19
N PHE A 50 -1.09 -3.92 -3.04
CA PHE A 50 -0.09 -3.22 -3.84
C PHE A 50 1.32 -3.75 -3.61
N PHE A 51 1.71 -4.07 -2.36
CA PHE A 51 3.03 -4.62 -2.07
C PHE A 51 3.21 -6.03 -2.69
N VAL A 52 2.23 -6.92 -2.54
CA VAL A 52 2.29 -8.27 -3.13
C VAL A 52 2.36 -8.19 -4.65
N VAL A 53 1.54 -7.35 -5.30
CA VAL A 53 1.61 -7.15 -6.76
C VAL A 53 2.94 -6.54 -7.18
N SER A 54 3.51 -5.61 -6.38
CA SER A 54 4.83 -5.03 -6.67
C SER A 54 5.94 -6.07 -6.61
N GLY A 55 5.95 -6.92 -5.59
CA GLY A 55 6.90 -8.04 -5.47
C GLY A 55 6.76 -9.05 -6.61
N PHE A 56 5.52 -9.40 -6.96
CA PHE A 56 5.22 -10.26 -8.11
C PHE A 56 5.80 -9.71 -9.42
N LEU A 57 5.51 -8.44 -9.74
CA LEU A 57 5.98 -7.80 -10.98
C LEU A 57 7.49 -7.58 -10.99
N LEU A 58 8.08 -7.21 -9.85
CA LEU A 58 9.53 -7.04 -9.73
C LEU A 58 10.26 -8.38 -9.92
N TYR A 59 9.75 -9.48 -9.35
CA TYR A 59 10.30 -10.81 -9.58
C TYR A 59 10.22 -11.23 -11.06
N GLN A 60 9.10 -10.97 -11.73
CA GLN A 60 8.98 -11.22 -13.17
C GLN A 60 10.00 -10.39 -13.98
N SER A 61 10.23 -9.13 -13.58
CA SER A 61 11.25 -8.28 -14.19
C SER A 61 12.66 -8.81 -13.94
N MET A 62 12.95 -9.33 -12.74
CA MET A 62 14.25 -9.96 -12.41
C MET A 62 14.54 -11.17 -13.28
N ASN A 63 13.54 -12.02 -13.53
CA ASN A 63 13.67 -13.19 -14.40
C ASN A 63 13.89 -12.80 -15.86
N LYS A 64 13.36 -11.66 -16.30
CA LYS A 64 13.47 -11.19 -17.69
C LYS A 64 14.77 -10.42 -17.96
N HIS A 65 15.17 -9.55 -17.06
CA HIS A 65 16.25 -8.56 -17.28
C HIS A 65 17.47 -8.76 -16.38
N GLY A 66 17.41 -9.71 -15.45
CA GLY A 66 18.38 -9.86 -14.38
C GLY A 66 18.10 -8.91 -13.19
N ARG A 67 18.67 -9.25 -12.04
CA ARG A 67 18.34 -8.60 -10.74
C ARG A 67 18.71 -7.13 -10.69
N LEU A 68 19.94 -6.80 -11.09
CA LEU A 68 20.44 -5.44 -11.02
C LEU A 68 19.68 -4.51 -11.96
N VAL A 69 19.43 -4.94 -13.20
CA VAL A 69 18.69 -4.14 -14.18
C VAL A 69 17.24 -3.94 -13.71
N ALA A 70 16.58 -4.99 -13.22
CA ALA A 70 15.24 -4.90 -12.68
C ALA A 70 15.17 -3.94 -11.49
N TYR A 71 16.14 -4.02 -10.56
CA TYR A 71 16.25 -3.08 -9.44
C TYR A 71 16.38 -1.62 -9.90
N VAL A 72 17.31 -1.34 -10.83
CA VAL A 72 17.55 0.03 -11.31
C VAL A 72 16.32 0.59 -12.01
N LEU A 73 15.70 -0.18 -12.90
CA LEU A 73 14.48 0.26 -13.61
C LEU A 73 13.31 0.54 -12.65
N TYR A 74 13.10 -0.34 -11.69
CA TYR A 74 12.07 -0.21 -10.68
C TYR A 74 12.31 0.99 -9.77
N SER A 75 13.50 1.04 -9.16
CA SER A 75 13.87 2.08 -8.20
C SER A 75 13.91 3.47 -8.83
N LYS A 76 14.43 3.60 -10.06
CA LYS A 76 14.42 4.87 -10.80
C LYS A 76 13.00 5.42 -10.97
N ARG A 77 12.05 4.56 -11.37
CA ARG A 77 10.65 4.99 -11.56
C ARG A 77 10.02 5.44 -10.25
N VAL A 78 10.16 4.63 -9.18
CA VAL A 78 9.55 4.94 -7.87
C VAL A 78 10.23 6.16 -7.24
N ALA A 79 11.56 6.29 -7.34
CA ALA A 79 12.31 7.42 -6.81
C ALA A 79 11.96 8.73 -7.52
N LEU A 80 11.83 8.73 -8.85
CA LEU A 80 11.41 9.93 -9.60
C LEU A 80 10.00 10.37 -9.19
N MET A 81 9.07 9.41 -9.03
CA MET A 81 7.72 9.69 -8.56
C MET A 81 7.74 10.25 -7.13
N LEU A 82 8.46 9.62 -6.21
CA LEU A 82 8.62 10.10 -4.83
C LEU A 82 9.20 11.51 -4.79
N PHE A 83 10.29 11.76 -5.51
CA PHE A 83 10.95 13.06 -5.57
C PHE A 83 10.00 14.15 -6.08
N GLY A 84 9.27 13.88 -7.18
CA GLY A 84 8.30 14.82 -7.71
C GLY A 84 7.20 15.18 -6.70
N TRP A 85 6.68 14.20 -5.99
CA TRP A 85 5.63 14.44 -4.98
C TRP A 85 6.18 15.08 -3.71
N LEU A 86 7.42 14.81 -3.31
CA LEU A 86 8.07 15.55 -2.22
C LEU A 86 8.23 17.04 -2.56
N LEU A 87 8.54 17.38 -3.82
CA LEU A 87 8.59 18.77 -4.28
C LEU A 87 7.21 19.43 -4.26
N ILE A 88 6.17 18.74 -4.77
CA ILE A 88 4.80 19.28 -4.79
C ILE A 88 4.29 19.52 -3.37
N TYR A 89 4.56 18.61 -2.44
CA TYR A 89 4.14 18.72 -1.04
C TYR A 89 5.13 19.49 -0.15
N LEU A 90 6.22 20.03 -0.70
CA LEU A 90 7.27 20.71 0.07
C LEU A 90 6.75 21.76 1.06
N PRO A 91 5.82 22.68 0.69
CA PRO A 91 5.29 23.66 1.64
C PRO A 91 4.59 23.01 2.84
N LEU A 92 3.85 21.92 2.58
CA LEU A 92 3.12 21.20 3.61
C LEU A 92 4.06 20.38 4.50
N LEU A 93 5.05 19.73 3.88
CA LEU A 93 6.10 18.99 4.58
C LEU A 93 6.92 19.90 5.50
N TYR A 94 7.25 21.09 5.05
CA TYR A 94 7.93 22.09 5.87
C TYR A 94 7.14 22.41 7.15
N VAL A 95 5.84 22.64 7.06
CA VAL A 95 4.99 22.90 8.22
C VAL A 95 4.91 21.69 9.15
N MET A 96 4.85 20.47 8.60
CA MET A 96 4.76 19.23 9.40
C MET A 96 6.07 18.85 10.09
N MET A 97 7.21 19.17 9.50
CA MET A 97 8.53 18.68 9.92
C MET A 97 9.44 19.77 10.51
N LYS A 98 9.01 21.03 10.55
CA LYS A 98 9.85 22.17 11.02
C LYS A 98 10.43 22.00 12.43
N ASN A 99 9.82 21.19 13.27
CA ASN A 99 10.26 20.92 14.64
C ASN A 99 10.86 19.50 14.80
N ASP A 100 11.03 18.75 13.71
CA ASP A 100 11.54 17.38 13.75
C ASP A 100 13.09 17.37 13.76
N VAL A 101 13.66 16.71 14.76
CA VAL A 101 15.12 16.58 14.90
C VAL A 101 15.69 15.51 13.96
N ASN A 102 14.88 14.52 13.55
CA ASN A 102 15.30 13.35 12.78
C ASN A 102 14.66 13.29 11.39
N ILE A 103 14.83 14.35 10.59
CA ILE A 103 14.22 14.47 9.25
C ILE A 103 14.52 13.27 8.35
N LEU A 104 15.77 12.78 8.31
CA LEU A 104 16.16 11.65 7.46
C LEU A 104 15.45 10.36 7.88
N GLN A 105 15.37 10.10 9.18
CA GLN A 105 14.69 8.92 9.71
C GLN A 105 13.19 8.96 9.39
N ASN A 106 12.56 10.13 9.53
CA ASN A 106 11.16 10.32 9.14
C ASN A 106 10.96 10.09 7.63
N LEU A 107 11.83 10.61 6.78
CA LEU A 107 11.74 10.42 5.32
C LEU A 107 11.89 8.95 4.91
N VAL A 108 12.65 8.14 5.64
CA VAL A 108 12.87 6.73 5.30
C VAL A 108 11.77 5.82 5.87
N PHE A 109 11.37 6.04 7.12
CA PHE A 109 10.47 5.09 7.81
C PHE A 109 9.03 5.59 7.96
N LYS A 110 8.80 6.89 7.97
CA LYS A 110 7.48 7.49 8.21
C LYS A 110 7.23 8.70 7.31
N THR A 111 7.64 8.61 6.04
CA THR A 111 7.46 9.74 5.11
C THR A 111 6.05 10.33 5.23
N PRO A 112 5.92 11.64 5.52
CA PRO A 112 4.62 12.29 5.67
C PRO A 112 3.81 12.30 4.37
N ALA A 113 2.63 12.88 4.42
CA ALA A 113 1.75 13.09 3.27
C ALA A 113 1.35 11.77 2.54
N PHE A 114 1.23 10.66 3.31
CA PHE A 114 0.93 9.32 2.80
C PHE A 114 1.96 8.75 1.80
N LEU A 115 3.10 9.42 1.60
CA LEU A 115 4.14 8.98 0.68
C LEU A 115 4.99 7.82 1.23
N TRP A 116 4.80 7.43 2.50
CA TRP A 116 5.53 6.33 3.15
C TRP A 116 5.50 5.02 2.35
N PHE A 117 4.42 4.78 1.59
CA PHE A 117 4.32 3.62 0.73
C PHE A 117 5.40 3.61 -0.37
N LEU A 118 5.70 4.78 -0.99
CA LEU A 118 6.73 4.89 -2.02
C LEU A 118 8.13 4.64 -1.44
N THR A 119 8.41 5.18 -0.25
CA THR A 119 9.69 4.90 0.43
C THR A 119 9.78 3.44 0.86
N ALA A 120 8.67 2.84 1.34
CA ALA A 120 8.62 1.44 1.68
C ALA A 120 8.89 0.53 0.46
N LEU A 121 8.39 0.88 -0.74
CA LEU A 121 8.69 0.18 -1.99
C LEU A 121 10.19 0.22 -2.30
N LEU A 122 10.85 1.38 -2.15
CA LEU A 122 12.29 1.52 -2.40
C LEU A 122 13.13 0.73 -1.41
N VAL A 123 12.81 0.85 -0.11
CA VAL A 123 13.54 0.16 0.96
C VAL A 123 13.40 -1.36 0.81
N ALA A 124 12.20 -1.86 0.52
CA ALA A 124 11.96 -3.30 0.33
C ALA A 124 12.66 -3.86 -0.92
N ALA A 125 12.75 -3.07 -2.00
CA ALA A 125 13.37 -3.51 -3.25
C ALA A 125 14.87 -3.82 -3.10
N ILE A 126 15.57 -3.16 -2.18
CA ILE A 126 17.02 -3.35 -1.94
C ILE A 126 17.30 -4.82 -1.55
N PRO A 127 16.87 -5.32 -0.37
CA PRO A 127 17.14 -6.70 0.02
C PRO A 127 16.46 -7.71 -0.91
N PHE A 128 15.28 -7.36 -1.44
CA PHE A 128 14.54 -8.21 -2.37
C PHE A 128 15.33 -8.51 -3.65
N CYS A 129 16.03 -7.55 -4.22
CA CYS A 129 16.83 -7.76 -5.42
C CYS A 129 18.26 -8.28 -5.14
N LEU A 130 18.87 -7.88 -4.02
CA LEU A 130 20.27 -8.20 -3.73
C LEU A 130 20.45 -9.60 -3.13
N ILE A 131 19.58 -10.04 -2.23
CA ILE A 131 19.71 -11.32 -1.54
C ILE A 131 19.38 -12.46 -2.51
N ARG A 132 20.37 -13.35 -2.72
CA ARG A 132 20.26 -14.48 -3.67
C ARG A 132 19.47 -15.66 -3.09
N ASN A 133 19.67 -15.96 -1.81
CA ASN A 133 18.97 -17.06 -1.15
C ASN A 133 17.52 -16.68 -0.87
N ARG A 134 16.60 -17.10 -1.76
CA ARG A 134 15.18 -16.73 -1.72
C ARG A 134 14.44 -17.35 -0.54
N MET A 135 14.83 -18.55 -0.13
CA MET A 135 14.23 -19.22 1.05
C MET A 135 14.62 -18.51 2.34
N LEU A 136 15.92 -18.16 2.48
CA LEU A 136 16.38 -17.38 3.62
C LEU A 136 15.69 -16.00 3.68
N LEU A 137 15.60 -15.32 2.54
CA LEU A 137 14.92 -14.01 2.48
C LEU A 137 13.46 -14.12 2.90
N LEU A 138 12.72 -15.10 2.39
CA LEU A 138 11.33 -15.34 2.78
C LEU A 138 11.22 -15.60 4.29
N PHE A 139 12.03 -16.51 4.81
CA PHE A 139 12.01 -16.88 6.23
C PHE A 139 12.31 -15.67 7.14
N VAL A 140 13.40 -14.96 6.87
CA VAL A 140 13.79 -13.77 7.67
C VAL A 140 12.72 -12.67 7.55
N SER A 141 12.18 -12.43 6.35
CA SER A 141 11.16 -11.42 6.15
C SER A 141 9.85 -11.75 6.91
N LEU A 142 9.45 -13.02 6.97
CA LEU A 142 8.29 -13.44 7.76
C LEU A 142 8.54 -13.27 9.27
N LEU A 143 9.74 -13.56 9.77
CA LEU A 143 10.10 -13.29 11.17
C LEU A 143 10.04 -11.79 11.49
N LEU A 144 10.53 -10.94 10.58
CA LEU A 144 10.44 -9.49 10.71
C LEU A 144 8.97 -9.01 10.69
N TYR A 145 8.11 -9.62 9.86
CA TYR A 145 6.68 -9.32 9.83
C TYR A 145 6.00 -9.67 11.15
N ILE A 146 6.25 -10.88 11.67
CA ILE A 146 5.72 -11.34 12.97
C ILE A 146 6.15 -10.39 14.07
N TRP A 147 7.44 -10.09 14.13
CA TRP A 147 7.99 -9.16 15.11
C TRP A 147 7.34 -7.77 14.98
N GLY A 148 7.24 -7.25 13.76
CA GLY A 148 6.61 -5.96 13.50
C GLY A 148 5.13 -5.90 13.89
N THR A 149 4.40 -6.99 13.72
CA THR A 149 2.98 -7.10 14.10
C THR A 149 2.83 -7.05 15.63
N PHE A 150 3.74 -7.68 16.36
CA PHE A 150 3.72 -7.68 17.84
C PHE A 150 4.13 -6.32 18.43
N TYR A 151 5.21 -5.72 17.94
CA TYR A 151 5.84 -4.58 18.63
C TYR A 151 5.39 -3.21 18.14
N GLY A 152 4.90 -3.10 16.92
CA GLY A 152 4.49 -1.81 16.37
C GLY A 152 3.26 -1.88 15.46
N GLY A 153 2.61 -3.05 15.40
CA GLY A 153 1.39 -3.29 14.65
C GLY A 153 0.18 -3.47 15.54
N SER A 154 -0.75 -4.28 15.07
CA SER A 154 -2.06 -4.48 15.71
C SER A 154 -2.00 -5.09 17.11
N TYR A 155 -0.90 -5.72 17.50
CA TYR A 155 -0.69 -6.35 18.81
C TYR A 155 0.24 -5.55 19.74
N GLN A 156 0.55 -4.31 19.42
CA GLN A 156 1.42 -3.44 20.24
C GLN A 156 0.94 -3.32 21.71
N TRP A 157 -0.36 -3.44 21.96
CA TRP A 157 -0.94 -3.44 23.30
C TRP A 157 -0.50 -4.61 24.19
N LEU A 158 -0.02 -5.73 23.60
CA LEU A 158 0.53 -6.87 24.36
C LEU A 158 2.00 -6.68 24.74
N SER A 159 2.76 -5.94 23.94
CA SER A 159 4.21 -5.79 24.12
C SER A 159 4.63 -4.71 25.13
N GLY A 160 3.67 -3.91 25.60
CA GLY A 160 3.96 -2.79 26.52
C GLY A 160 4.71 -1.61 25.90
N GLY A 161 4.89 -1.63 24.56
CA GLY A 161 5.69 -0.67 23.82
C GLY A 161 7.20 -0.83 24.10
N VAL A 162 8.00 -1.12 23.10
CA VAL A 162 9.46 -1.15 23.27
C VAL A 162 10.02 0.18 22.79
N GLU A 163 10.29 1.09 23.73
CA GLU A 163 10.85 2.42 23.44
C GLU A 163 12.08 2.39 22.51
N SER A 164 12.92 1.36 22.63
CA SER A 164 14.12 1.21 21.80
C SER A 164 13.80 1.02 20.33
N TYR A 165 12.68 0.36 20.01
CA TYR A 165 12.22 0.13 18.66
C TYR A 165 11.67 1.43 18.04
N GLU A 166 10.85 2.17 18.77
CA GLU A 166 10.27 3.43 18.30
C GLU A 166 11.36 4.48 18.00
N LYS A 167 12.44 4.48 18.76
CA LYS A 167 13.61 5.33 18.50
C LYS A 167 14.33 5.01 17.19
N LEU A 168 14.36 3.73 16.76
CA LEU A 168 15.08 3.31 15.56
C LEU A 168 14.25 3.35 14.30
N PHE A 169 13.03 2.86 14.34
CA PHE A 169 12.21 2.63 13.14
C PHE A 169 10.94 3.50 13.06
N LEU A 170 10.59 4.26 14.09
CA LEU A 170 9.40 5.10 14.23
C LEU A 170 8.06 4.37 14.03
N THR A 171 8.02 3.36 13.18
CA THR A 171 6.84 2.53 12.90
C THR A 171 7.26 1.22 12.24
N THR A 172 6.53 0.13 12.48
CA THR A 172 6.71 -1.13 11.73
C THR A 172 6.00 -1.12 10.39
N ARG A 173 5.14 -0.16 10.14
CA ARG A 173 4.51 0.07 8.85
C ARG A 173 5.51 0.73 7.87
N ASN A 174 6.56 0.01 7.53
CA ASN A 174 7.66 0.50 6.70
C ASN A 174 8.14 -0.55 5.67
N GLY A 175 9.25 -0.25 5.00
CA GLY A 175 9.82 -1.09 3.95
C GLY A 175 10.35 -2.44 4.45
N ILE A 176 10.83 -2.52 5.69
CA ILE A 176 11.51 -3.70 6.24
C ILE A 176 10.49 -4.70 6.81
N PHE A 177 9.64 -4.22 7.73
CA PHE A 177 8.73 -5.10 8.47
C PHE A 177 7.43 -5.40 7.73
N PHE A 178 7.02 -4.51 6.82
CA PHE A 178 5.74 -4.64 6.14
C PHE A 178 5.88 -4.91 4.64
N ALA A 179 6.60 -4.06 3.89
CA ALA A 179 6.66 -4.21 2.43
C ALA A 179 7.50 -5.40 1.99
N LEU A 180 8.68 -5.65 2.59
CA LEU A 180 9.56 -6.74 2.19
C LEU A 180 8.93 -8.13 2.32
N PRO A 181 8.26 -8.49 3.44
CA PRO A 181 7.55 -9.76 3.54
C PRO A 181 6.49 -9.93 2.46
N LEU A 182 5.72 -8.87 2.18
CA LEU A 182 4.69 -8.91 1.14
C LEU A 182 5.27 -8.97 -0.28
N PHE A 183 6.47 -8.41 -0.53
CA PHE A 183 7.21 -8.64 -1.77
C PHE A 183 7.59 -10.11 -1.93
N CYS A 184 8.08 -10.75 -0.86
CA CYS A 184 8.42 -12.18 -0.87
C CYS A 184 7.17 -13.05 -1.11
N ILE A 185 6.02 -12.67 -0.58
CA ILE A 185 4.73 -13.32 -0.87
C ILE A 185 4.35 -13.11 -2.34
N GLY A 186 4.60 -11.95 -2.93
CA GLY A 186 4.42 -11.70 -4.35
C GLY A 186 5.29 -12.59 -5.23
N GLU A 187 6.55 -12.82 -4.85
CA GLU A 187 7.43 -13.80 -5.53
C GLU A 187 6.89 -15.22 -5.39
N LEU A 188 6.47 -15.63 -4.18
CA LEU A 188 5.84 -16.93 -3.97
C LEU A 188 4.63 -17.11 -4.91
N GLY A 189 3.79 -16.08 -5.01
CA GLY A 189 2.67 -16.05 -5.92
C GLY A 189 3.08 -16.22 -7.39
N ALA A 190 4.15 -15.54 -7.82
CA ALA A 190 4.66 -15.67 -9.19
C ALA A 190 5.10 -17.10 -9.55
N LYS A 191 5.47 -17.91 -8.55
CA LYS A 191 5.85 -19.32 -8.70
C LYS A 191 4.68 -20.29 -8.60
N THR A 192 3.60 -19.92 -7.93
CA THR A 192 2.56 -20.87 -7.51
C THR A 192 1.17 -20.57 -8.05
N TYR A 193 0.84 -19.32 -8.44
CA TYR A 193 -0.52 -18.96 -8.87
C TYR A 193 -1.06 -19.78 -10.04
N ASP A 194 -0.23 -20.14 -11.01
CA ASP A 194 -0.66 -20.97 -12.14
C ASP A 194 -1.21 -22.34 -11.69
N ASN A 195 -0.64 -22.91 -10.64
CA ASN A 195 -0.98 -24.23 -10.10
C ASN A 195 -2.07 -24.20 -9.01
N GLN A 196 -2.45 -23.00 -8.53
CA GLN A 196 -3.44 -22.87 -7.46
C GLN A 196 -4.83 -23.31 -7.96
N LYS A 197 -5.43 -24.25 -7.22
CA LYS A 197 -6.83 -24.68 -7.37
C LYS A 197 -7.66 -24.07 -6.23
N ASN A 198 -8.97 -24.00 -6.42
CA ASN A 198 -9.93 -23.57 -5.40
C ASN A 198 -9.62 -22.19 -4.76
N VAL A 199 -9.06 -21.26 -5.55
CA VAL A 199 -8.62 -19.94 -5.07
C VAL A 199 -9.74 -19.19 -4.36
N VAL A 200 -10.97 -19.26 -4.87
CA VAL A 200 -12.13 -18.59 -4.24
C VAL A 200 -12.41 -19.14 -2.85
N MET A 201 -12.37 -20.46 -2.68
CA MET A 201 -12.57 -21.10 -1.37
C MET A 201 -11.50 -20.65 -0.37
N TYR A 202 -10.23 -20.69 -0.75
CA TYR A 202 -9.13 -20.24 0.11
C TYR A 202 -9.17 -18.74 0.41
N LEU A 203 -9.61 -17.92 -0.55
CA LEU A 203 -9.83 -16.50 -0.32
C LEU A 203 -10.94 -16.28 0.73
N LEU A 204 -12.06 -16.96 0.62
CA LEU A 204 -13.16 -16.86 1.59
C LEU A 204 -12.70 -17.28 3.00
N ILE A 205 -12.04 -18.44 3.11
CA ILE A 205 -11.53 -18.94 4.41
C ILE A 205 -10.53 -17.93 5.01
N SER A 206 -9.56 -17.47 4.21
CA SER A 206 -8.56 -16.52 4.69
C SER A 206 -9.16 -15.16 5.04
N PHE A 207 -10.21 -14.70 4.35
CA PHE A 207 -10.92 -13.49 4.67
C PHE A 207 -11.71 -13.61 5.99
N ILE A 208 -12.36 -14.78 6.25
CA ILE A 208 -13.04 -15.03 7.51
C ILE A 208 -12.02 -15.01 8.66
N LEU A 209 -10.85 -15.64 8.49
CA LEU A 209 -9.79 -15.62 9.50
C LEU A 209 -9.28 -14.20 9.75
N PHE A 210 -9.06 -13.43 8.69
CA PHE A 210 -8.65 -12.03 8.80
C PHE A 210 -9.70 -11.17 9.50
N ALA A 211 -10.98 -11.32 9.13
CA ALA A 211 -12.06 -10.59 9.76
C ALA A 211 -12.21 -10.96 11.25
N GLY A 212 -12.07 -12.23 11.59
CA GLY A 212 -12.08 -12.70 12.98
C GLY A 212 -10.92 -12.13 13.80
N GLU A 213 -9.68 -12.16 13.26
CA GLU A 213 -8.52 -11.56 13.90
C GLU A 213 -8.70 -10.05 14.07
N ALA A 214 -9.11 -9.34 13.01
CA ALA A 214 -9.31 -7.90 13.06
C ALA A 214 -10.36 -7.50 14.10
N THR A 215 -11.50 -8.21 14.14
CA THR A 215 -12.56 -8.00 15.16
C THR A 215 -12.00 -8.21 16.57
N TYR A 216 -11.28 -9.30 16.80
CA TYR A 216 -10.68 -9.59 18.10
C TYR A 216 -9.71 -8.49 18.56
N VAL A 217 -8.81 -8.09 17.68
CA VAL A 217 -7.80 -7.06 17.97
C VAL A 217 -8.46 -5.71 18.26
N ILE A 218 -9.43 -5.30 17.46
CA ILE A 218 -10.14 -4.02 17.62
C ILE A 218 -10.85 -3.97 18.99
N HIS A 219 -11.49 -5.06 19.40
CA HIS A 219 -12.13 -5.13 20.71
C HIS A 219 -11.14 -5.09 21.89
N LYS A 220 -9.94 -5.64 21.71
CA LYS A 220 -8.95 -5.73 22.80
C LYS A 220 -8.02 -4.51 22.87
N ALA A 221 -7.66 -3.92 21.74
CA ALA A 221 -6.62 -2.90 21.66
C ALA A 221 -7.08 -1.47 22.03
N ALA A 222 -8.37 -1.23 22.22
CA ALA A 222 -8.94 0.03 22.72
C ALA A 222 -8.27 1.30 22.14
N LEU A 223 -8.21 1.44 20.82
CA LEU A 223 -7.67 2.62 20.09
C LEU A 223 -6.16 2.92 20.25
N LYS A 224 -5.39 2.09 20.95
CA LYS A 224 -3.94 2.32 21.20
C LYS A 224 -3.00 1.65 20.20
N SER A 225 -3.51 0.88 19.22
CA SER A 225 -2.69 0.11 18.28
C SER A 225 -2.78 0.64 16.85
N ASP A 226 -1.69 0.48 16.08
CA ASP A 226 -1.73 0.69 14.63
C ASP A 226 -2.37 -0.54 13.96
N PHE A 227 -3.64 -0.46 13.60
CA PHE A 227 -4.42 -1.53 12.95
C PHE A 227 -4.00 -1.78 11.49
N SER A 228 -2.72 -1.74 11.17
CA SER A 228 -2.22 -1.92 9.80
C SER A 228 -1.62 -3.30 9.53
N MET A 229 -1.18 -4.03 10.55
CA MET A 229 -0.51 -5.32 10.43
C MET A 229 -1.22 -6.39 11.27
N TYR A 230 -1.71 -7.44 10.61
CA TYR A 230 -2.36 -8.60 11.22
C TYR A 230 -1.65 -9.88 10.78
N PHE A 231 -1.64 -10.94 11.59
CA PHE A 231 -0.98 -12.21 11.25
C PHE A 231 -1.61 -12.89 10.03
N THR A 232 -2.92 -12.77 9.86
CA THR A 232 -3.66 -13.36 8.74
C THR A 232 -3.58 -12.52 7.46
N LEU A 233 -3.17 -11.25 7.55
CA LEU A 233 -3.13 -10.31 6.43
C LEU A 233 -2.28 -10.80 5.24
N PRO A 234 -1.07 -11.37 5.43
CA PRO A 234 -0.28 -11.93 4.33
C PRO A 234 -1.02 -13.06 3.60
N ILE A 235 -1.75 -13.90 4.33
CA ILE A 235 -2.46 -15.07 3.79
C ILE A 235 -3.65 -14.60 2.95
N VAL A 236 -4.50 -13.74 3.48
CA VAL A 236 -5.65 -13.22 2.73
C VAL A 236 -5.20 -12.43 1.50
N THR A 237 -4.12 -11.66 1.62
CA THR A 237 -3.60 -10.88 0.48
C THR A 237 -3.01 -11.78 -0.60
N TYR A 238 -2.33 -12.87 -0.24
CA TYR A 238 -1.85 -13.87 -1.20
C TYR A 238 -3.00 -14.44 -2.04
N PHE A 239 -4.08 -14.91 -1.41
CA PHE A 239 -5.22 -15.47 -2.14
C PHE A 239 -6.04 -14.40 -2.87
N LEU A 240 -6.09 -13.19 -2.36
CA LEU A 240 -6.72 -12.05 -3.03
C LEU A 240 -6.00 -11.72 -4.35
N VAL A 241 -4.66 -11.64 -4.34
CA VAL A 241 -3.88 -11.43 -5.56
C VAL A 241 -3.99 -12.65 -6.49
N ALA A 242 -4.00 -13.88 -5.96
CA ALA A 242 -4.23 -15.09 -6.74
C ALA A 242 -5.59 -15.07 -7.45
N PHE A 243 -6.64 -14.60 -6.77
CA PHE A 243 -7.98 -14.44 -7.34
C PHE A 243 -7.95 -13.49 -8.55
N PHE A 244 -7.42 -12.28 -8.39
CA PHE A 244 -7.30 -11.34 -9.51
C PHE A 244 -6.40 -11.89 -10.62
N TYR A 245 -5.30 -12.57 -10.27
CA TYR A 245 -4.42 -13.21 -11.28
C TYR A 245 -5.15 -14.25 -12.13
N LYS A 246 -6.07 -15.03 -11.50
CA LYS A 246 -6.88 -16.05 -12.21
C LYS A 246 -8.03 -15.46 -13.04
N LEU A 247 -8.48 -14.25 -12.75
CA LEU A 247 -9.45 -13.55 -13.57
C LEU A 247 -8.80 -13.20 -14.92
N ARG A 248 -9.09 -13.97 -15.95
CA ARG A 248 -8.56 -13.75 -17.31
C ARG A 248 -9.35 -12.65 -17.99
N ILE A 249 -8.99 -11.41 -17.70
CA ILE A 249 -9.59 -10.23 -18.33
C ILE A 249 -8.62 -9.75 -19.40
N ASP A 250 -9.04 -9.72 -20.65
CA ASP A 250 -8.25 -9.27 -21.80
C ASP A 250 -8.76 -7.90 -22.27
N ILE A 251 -8.38 -6.86 -21.55
CA ILE A 251 -8.65 -5.46 -21.89
C ILE A 251 -7.39 -4.63 -21.74
N ASP A 252 -7.31 -3.50 -22.46
CA ASP A 252 -6.24 -2.54 -22.23
C ASP A 252 -6.47 -1.80 -20.91
N THR A 253 -5.54 -1.97 -19.98
CA THR A 253 -5.59 -1.39 -18.64
C THR A 253 -4.52 -0.32 -18.39
N LEU A 254 -3.87 0.19 -19.43
CA LEU A 254 -2.81 1.19 -19.28
C LEU A 254 -3.29 2.46 -18.56
N ASP A 255 -4.50 2.92 -18.88
CA ASP A 255 -5.10 4.08 -18.22
C ASP A 255 -5.53 3.74 -16.79
N ILE A 256 -6.13 2.56 -16.56
CA ILE A 256 -6.54 2.08 -15.22
C ILE A 256 -5.34 2.04 -14.26
N ARG A 257 -4.18 1.59 -14.73
CA ARG A 257 -2.92 1.58 -13.97
C ARG A 257 -2.51 2.98 -13.53
N LYS A 258 -2.64 3.96 -14.43
CA LYS A 258 -2.33 5.36 -14.12
C LYS A 258 -3.32 5.97 -13.14
N TYR A 259 -4.62 5.65 -13.28
CA TYR A 259 -5.66 6.10 -12.36
C TYR A 259 -5.38 5.61 -10.93
N SER A 260 -5.02 4.34 -10.75
CA SER A 260 -4.67 3.79 -9.44
C SER A 260 -3.54 4.56 -8.77
N THR A 261 -2.49 4.89 -9.52
CA THR A 261 -1.35 5.65 -9.01
C THR A 261 -1.74 7.09 -8.71
N ALA A 262 -2.47 7.74 -9.62
CA ALA A 262 -2.91 9.13 -9.47
C ALA A 262 -3.78 9.34 -8.23
N ILE A 263 -4.77 8.46 -8.00
CA ILE A 263 -5.62 8.50 -6.81
C ILE A 263 -4.76 8.42 -5.55
N TYR A 264 -3.82 7.47 -5.51
CA TYR A 264 -2.95 7.28 -4.36
C TYR A 264 -2.11 8.52 -4.04
N VAL A 265 -1.46 9.13 -5.03
CA VAL A 265 -0.50 10.22 -4.77
C VAL A 265 -1.16 11.57 -4.50
N ILE A 266 -2.38 11.83 -5.03
CA ILE A 266 -3.07 13.11 -4.86
C ILE A 266 -3.95 13.16 -3.61
N GLN A 267 -4.36 12.00 -3.07
CA GLN A 267 -5.36 11.90 -2.00
C GLN A 267 -5.06 12.78 -0.79
N PHE A 268 -3.79 12.86 -0.35
CA PHE A 268 -3.43 13.62 0.83
C PHE A 268 -3.74 15.12 0.68
N GLY A 269 -3.34 15.72 -0.45
CA GLY A 269 -3.60 17.14 -0.71
C GLY A 269 -5.09 17.45 -0.78
N ILE A 270 -5.84 16.62 -1.50
CA ILE A 270 -7.29 16.79 -1.66
C ILE A 270 -8.03 16.60 -0.33
N ILE A 271 -7.74 15.53 0.42
CA ILE A 271 -8.34 15.30 1.74
C ILE A 271 -8.05 16.49 2.66
N SER A 272 -6.79 16.93 2.78
CA SER A 272 -6.39 18.00 3.68
C SER A 272 -7.08 19.36 3.37
N ILE A 273 -7.35 19.64 2.10
CA ILE A 273 -8.04 20.87 1.69
C ILE A 273 -9.54 20.72 1.98
N LEU A 274 -10.15 19.63 1.53
CA LEU A 274 -11.60 19.45 1.63
C LEU A 274 -12.10 19.29 3.07
N GLU A 275 -11.33 18.63 3.94
CA GLU A 275 -11.65 18.54 5.37
C GLU A 275 -11.74 19.93 6.03
N LYS A 276 -10.84 20.84 5.68
CA LYS A 276 -10.89 22.22 6.19
C LYS A 276 -12.15 22.92 5.72
N ILE A 277 -12.51 22.77 4.44
CA ILE A 277 -13.71 23.37 3.86
C ILE A 277 -14.96 22.82 4.56
N ILE A 278 -15.09 21.50 4.71
CA ILE A 278 -16.23 20.85 5.37
C ILE A 278 -16.40 21.35 6.80
N LYS A 279 -15.30 21.45 7.55
CA LYS A 279 -15.31 21.99 8.91
C LYS A 279 -15.75 23.48 8.96
N MET A 280 -15.31 24.28 7.99
CA MET A 280 -15.66 25.70 7.90
C MET A 280 -17.15 25.93 7.61
N ILE A 281 -17.76 25.09 6.77
CA ILE A 281 -19.18 25.22 6.41
C ILE A 281 -20.12 24.47 7.38
N GLY A 282 -19.58 23.77 8.38
CA GLY A 282 -20.37 23.04 9.38
C GLY A 282 -21.13 21.83 8.80
N MET A 283 -20.66 21.22 7.71
CA MET A 283 -21.31 20.08 7.08
C MET A 283 -21.21 18.83 7.96
N ASP A 284 -22.26 18.00 7.94
CA ASP A 284 -22.24 16.67 8.58
C ASP A 284 -21.06 15.83 8.09
N LEU A 285 -20.33 15.19 9.02
CA LEU A 285 -19.10 14.45 8.70
C LEU A 285 -19.35 13.23 7.83
N ASN A 286 -20.51 12.58 7.91
CA ASN A 286 -20.80 11.40 7.07
C ASN A 286 -21.06 11.84 5.62
N ILE A 287 -21.87 12.86 5.41
CA ILE A 287 -22.16 13.42 4.09
C ILE A 287 -20.86 14.01 3.51
N GLY A 288 -20.17 14.84 4.31
CA GLY A 288 -18.91 15.45 3.94
C GLY A 288 -17.83 14.42 3.59
N GLY A 289 -17.71 13.35 4.37
CA GLY A 289 -16.77 12.27 4.12
C GLY A 289 -17.03 11.56 2.79
N VAL A 290 -18.29 11.26 2.45
CA VAL A 290 -18.64 10.66 1.15
C VAL A 290 -18.29 11.61 0.00
N ILE A 291 -18.57 12.90 0.15
CA ILE A 291 -18.22 13.93 -0.86
C ILE A 291 -16.70 13.97 -1.05
N VAL A 292 -15.92 14.02 0.04
CA VAL A 292 -14.46 14.00 -0.04
C VAL A 292 -13.97 12.75 -0.77
N TRP A 293 -14.49 11.57 -0.44
CA TRP A 293 -14.11 10.33 -1.09
C TRP A 293 -14.36 10.37 -2.60
N ILE A 294 -15.55 10.80 -3.03
CA ILE A 294 -15.89 10.93 -4.46
C ILE A 294 -14.96 11.94 -5.14
N LEU A 295 -14.70 13.08 -4.50
CA LEU A 295 -13.83 14.12 -5.06
C LEU A 295 -12.37 13.68 -5.15
N VAL A 296 -11.86 12.90 -4.20
CA VAL A 296 -10.50 12.32 -4.26
C VAL A 296 -10.37 11.41 -5.48
N ILE A 297 -11.33 10.50 -5.69
CA ILE A 297 -11.31 9.59 -6.84
C ILE A 297 -11.36 10.40 -8.15
N ASN A 298 -12.32 11.30 -8.29
CA ASN A 298 -12.45 12.12 -9.51
C ASN A 298 -11.22 12.99 -9.77
N SER A 299 -10.66 13.60 -8.73
CA SER A 299 -9.43 14.39 -8.85
C SER A 299 -8.25 13.53 -9.35
N GLY A 300 -8.14 12.28 -8.87
CA GLY A 300 -7.16 11.32 -9.37
C GLY A 300 -7.35 11.00 -10.85
N LEU A 301 -8.59 10.79 -11.30
CA LEU A 301 -8.91 10.55 -12.72
C LEU A 301 -8.54 11.76 -13.58
N VAL A 302 -8.95 12.97 -13.17
CA VAL A 302 -8.62 14.23 -13.85
C VAL A 302 -7.11 14.44 -13.91
N PHE A 303 -6.41 14.25 -12.80
CA PHE A 303 -4.96 14.39 -12.73
C PHE A 303 -4.25 13.42 -13.68
N SER A 304 -4.68 12.17 -13.74
CA SER A 304 -4.15 11.19 -14.69
C SER A 304 -4.39 11.62 -16.15
N TYR A 305 -5.55 12.19 -16.47
CA TYR A 305 -5.84 12.72 -17.79
C TYR A 305 -4.90 13.90 -18.13
N VAL A 306 -4.69 14.82 -17.18
CA VAL A 306 -3.76 15.96 -17.35
C VAL A 306 -2.33 15.48 -17.60
N THR A 307 -1.83 14.52 -16.82
CA THR A 307 -0.47 13.96 -17.01
C THR A 307 -0.31 13.21 -18.34
N LYS A 308 -1.39 12.66 -18.89
CA LYS A 308 -1.39 12.06 -20.23
C LYS A 308 -1.23 13.12 -21.33
N ARG A 309 -1.81 14.30 -21.14
CA ARG A 309 -1.67 15.45 -22.06
C ARG A 309 -0.32 16.15 -21.92
N LEU A 310 0.10 16.36 -20.69
CA LEU A 310 1.35 17.00 -20.35
C LEU A 310 2.45 15.96 -20.08
N LYS A 311 3.06 15.44 -21.15
CA LYS A 311 4.01 14.31 -21.10
C LYS A 311 5.16 14.52 -20.10
N PHE A 312 5.58 15.76 -19.85
CA PHE A 312 6.62 16.08 -18.87
C PHE A 312 6.22 15.76 -17.42
N LEU A 313 4.91 15.66 -17.12
CA LEU A 313 4.40 15.25 -15.80
C LEU A 313 4.20 13.73 -15.67
N SER A 314 4.47 12.97 -16.70
CA SER A 314 4.20 11.52 -16.72
C SER A 314 5.01 10.71 -15.70
N PHE A 315 6.08 11.29 -15.16
CA PHE A 315 6.88 10.66 -14.09
C PHE A 315 6.20 10.72 -12.70
N LEU A 316 5.15 11.51 -12.56
CA LEU A 316 4.39 11.66 -11.31
C LEU A 316 3.37 10.51 -11.07
N ILE A 317 3.14 9.65 -12.10
CA ILE A 317 2.17 8.53 -12.04
C ILE A 317 2.68 7.24 -12.68
#